data_8bd71432fb2fa444ab36d061780f6338
#
_entry.id   8bd71432fb2fa444ab36d061780f6338
#
_cell.length_a   1.000
_cell.length_b   1.000
_cell.length_c   1.000
_cell.angle_alpha   90.00
_cell.angle_beta   90.00
_cell.angle_gamma   90.00
#
_symmetry.space_group_name_H-M   'P 1'
#
loop_
_entity.id
_entity.type
_entity.pdbx_description
1 polymer ?
#
loop_
_entity_poly.entity_id
_entity_poly.type
_entity_poly.pdbx_seq_one_letter_code
_entity_poly.pdbx_strand_id
1 'polypeptide(L)'
;MARVMFFIDGFNVYHSLQVYDPARRVHKYRKYLWVDFYALAEQFTRDQDLVAGVYYFTSYATWKPHSMKRHRLLIDALKNRGVQIVMGRFKDKDGYCKKCGATFINKEEKQTDVNIAVYLFKEALANTFDTAMLLTNDTDLVPAIHWLKKSYPTKKVGVLFPIDRWAVELKDACDFWRKIEEKHLRKCQLPNEVHLPSGIVLTRPPEWK
;
A
#
# COMPACT_ATOMS: atom_id res chain seq x y z
N MET A 1 2.98 21.80 13.98
CA MET A 1 2.70 21.27 12.62
C MET A 1 3.70 20.15 12.37
N ALA A 2 3.26 18.88 12.38
CA ALA A 2 4.12 17.74 12.13
C ALA A 2 4.10 17.34 10.66
N ARG A 3 5.23 16.86 10.15
CA ARG A 3 5.36 16.31 8.80
C ARG A 3 5.04 14.82 8.85
N VAL A 4 3.96 14.41 8.19
CA VAL A 4 3.52 13.01 8.15
C VAL A 4 3.88 12.39 6.81
N MET A 5 4.63 11.30 6.81
CA MET A 5 5.00 10.58 5.60
C MET A 5 4.39 9.18 5.59
N PHE A 6 3.79 8.82 4.45
CA PHE A 6 3.08 7.56 4.29
C PHE A 6 3.90 6.55 3.49
N PHE A 7 3.97 5.34 4.02
CA PHE A 7 4.62 4.18 3.40
C PHE A 7 3.55 3.11 3.17
N ILE A 8 3.12 2.95 1.94
CA ILE A 8 1.96 2.12 1.58
C ILE A 8 2.41 0.82 0.95
N ASP A 9 2.16 -0.28 1.65
CA ASP A 9 2.32 -1.62 1.13
C ASP A 9 1.19 -1.94 0.16
N GLY A 10 1.48 -1.82 -1.13
CA GLY A 10 0.50 -2.01 -2.20
C GLY A 10 -0.04 -3.44 -2.27
N PHE A 11 0.75 -4.44 -1.88
CA PHE A 11 0.33 -5.84 -1.85
C PHE A 11 -0.69 -6.10 -0.75
N ASN A 12 -0.40 -5.64 0.46
CA ASN A 12 -1.30 -5.77 1.60
C ASN A 12 -2.64 -5.06 1.35
N VAL A 13 -2.60 -3.84 0.78
CA VAL A 13 -3.82 -3.12 0.39
C VAL A 13 -4.58 -3.86 -0.70
N TYR A 14 -3.91 -4.29 -1.77
CA TYR A 14 -4.55 -5.02 -2.86
C TYR A 14 -5.27 -6.27 -2.35
N HIS A 15 -4.61 -7.09 -1.54
CA HIS A 15 -5.20 -8.30 -0.99
C HIS A 15 -6.37 -8.02 -0.04
N SER A 16 -6.34 -6.94 0.73
CA SER A 16 -7.45 -6.55 1.58
C SER A 16 -8.70 -6.15 0.77
N LEU A 17 -8.50 -5.53 -0.41
CA LEU A 17 -9.57 -5.12 -1.32
C LEU A 17 -10.10 -6.28 -2.20
N GLN A 18 -9.37 -7.40 -2.28
CA GLN A 18 -9.77 -8.58 -3.06
C GLN A 18 -10.49 -9.65 -2.22
N VAL A 19 -10.94 -9.32 -1.01
CA VAL A 19 -11.70 -10.26 -0.17
C VAL A 19 -12.98 -10.69 -0.90
N TYR A 20 -13.14 -12.00 -1.09
CA TYR A 20 -14.31 -12.59 -1.70
C TYR A 20 -15.36 -12.91 -0.63
N ASP A 21 -16.59 -12.47 -0.87
CA ASP A 21 -17.76 -12.82 -0.06
C ASP A 21 -18.48 -14.01 -0.71
N PRO A 22 -18.37 -15.23 -0.17
CA PRO A 22 -18.99 -16.41 -0.76
C PRO A 22 -20.51 -16.40 -0.70
N ALA A 23 -21.11 -15.72 0.29
CA ALA A 23 -22.57 -15.63 0.43
C ALA A 23 -23.19 -14.76 -0.66
N ARG A 24 -22.49 -13.67 -1.04
CA ARG A 24 -22.93 -12.75 -2.09
C ARG A 24 -22.30 -13.04 -3.45
N ARG A 25 -21.34 -13.96 -3.53
CA ARG A 25 -20.56 -14.29 -4.74
C ARG A 25 -19.87 -13.10 -5.41
N VAL A 26 -19.39 -12.13 -4.60
CA VAL A 26 -18.74 -10.91 -5.08
C VAL A 26 -17.47 -10.60 -4.30
N HIS A 27 -16.57 -9.86 -4.91
CA HIS A 27 -15.45 -9.25 -4.20
C HIS A 27 -15.94 -7.96 -3.51
N LYS A 28 -16.00 -7.99 -2.19
CA LYS A 28 -16.63 -6.95 -1.35
C LYS A 28 -16.11 -5.54 -1.61
N TYR A 29 -14.81 -5.38 -1.80
CA TYR A 29 -14.16 -4.08 -1.89
C TYR A 29 -13.43 -3.81 -3.22
N ARG A 30 -13.57 -4.70 -4.21
CA ARG A 30 -12.86 -4.58 -5.50
C ARG A 30 -13.14 -3.27 -6.23
N LYS A 31 -14.33 -2.73 -6.09
CA LYS A 31 -14.72 -1.41 -6.61
C LYS A 31 -13.86 -0.26 -6.09
N TYR A 32 -13.12 -0.44 -5.00
CA TYR A 32 -12.23 0.56 -4.42
C TYR A 32 -10.76 0.43 -4.85
N LEU A 33 -10.43 -0.42 -5.82
CA LEU A 33 -9.07 -0.55 -6.33
C LEU A 33 -8.55 0.70 -7.06
N TRP A 34 -9.45 1.64 -7.41
CA TRP A 34 -9.10 2.93 -8.02
C TRP A 34 -8.90 4.01 -6.95
N VAL A 35 -8.18 3.67 -5.86
CA VAL A 35 -7.99 4.53 -4.70
C VAL A 35 -6.97 5.64 -4.96
N ASP A 36 -7.28 6.85 -4.49
CA ASP A 36 -6.35 7.98 -4.39
C ASP A 36 -5.61 7.89 -3.04
N PHE A 37 -4.38 7.39 -3.06
CA PHE A 37 -3.60 7.25 -1.84
C PHE A 37 -3.11 8.58 -1.27
N TYR A 38 -3.01 9.62 -2.07
CA TYR A 38 -2.69 10.95 -1.56
C TYR A 38 -3.87 11.53 -0.77
N ALA A 39 -5.08 11.47 -1.34
CA ALA A 39 -6.30 11.86 -0.63
C ALA A 39 -6.54 11.00 0.63
N LEU A 40 -6.20 9.71 0.58
CA LEU A 40 -6.27 8.84 1.75
C LEU A 40 -5.28 9.29 2.84
N ALA A 41 -4.06 9.66 2.46
CA ALA A 41 -3.07 10.19 3.39
C ALA A 41 -3.57 11.50 4.05
N GLU A 42 -4.14 12.42 3.28
CA GLU A 42 -4.76 13.64 3.82
C GLU A 42 -5.87 13.33 4.83
N GLN A 43 -6.73 12.33 4.54
CA GLN A 43 -7.82 11.93 5.43
C GLN A 43 -7.34 11.39 6.79
N PHE A 44 -6.12 10.86 6.88
CA PHE A 44 -5.52 10.33 8.11
C PHE A 44 -4.46 11.28 8.73
N THR A 45 -4.23 12.43 8.14
CA THR A 45 -3.41 13.51 8.68
C THR A 45 -4.30 14.49 9.44
N ARG A 46 -3.83 15.03 10.56
CA ARG A 46 -4.57 16.04 11.34
C ARG A 46 -4.57 17.37 10.60
N ASP A 47 -5.58 18.21 10.80
CA ASP A 47 -5.72 19.50 10.12
C ASP A 47 -4.51 20.44 10.32
N GLN A 48 -3.84 20.36 11.50
CA GLN A 48 -2.65 21.17 11.79
C GLN A 48 -1.35 20.58 11.25
N ASP A 49 -1.36 19.35 10.72
CA ASP A 49 -0.18 18.63 10.21
C ASP A 49 -0.20 18.58 8.68
N LEU A 50 0.92 18.26 8.06
CA LEU A 50 1.01 18.20 6.60
C LEU A 50 1.47 16.82 6.11
N VAL A 51 0.99 16.41 4.96
CA VAL A 51 1.49 15.23 4.24
C VAL A 51 2.83 15.61 3.59
N ALA A 52 3.93 15.11 4.15
CA ALA A 52 5.28 15.36 3.65
C ALA A 52 5.62 14.52 2.42
N GLY A 53 4.97 13.38 2.24
CA GLY A 53 5.12 12.51 1.09
C GLY A 53 4.34 11.22 1.23
N VAL A 54 4.09 10.58 0.09
CA VAL A 54 3.39 9.30 0.00
C VAL A 54 4.20 8.37 -0.89
N TYR A 55 4.70 7.28 -0.33
CA TYR A 55 5.35 6.18 -1.04
C TYR A 55 4.39 5.02 -1.22
N TYR A 56 4.32 4.48 -2.42
CA TYR A 56 3.56 3.28 -2.76
C TYR A 56 4.50 2.19 -3.27
N PHE A 57 4.65 1.14 -2.48
CA PHE A 57 5.53 0.00 -2.76
C PHE A 57 4.73 -1.10 -3.44
N THR A 58 5.20 -1.59 -4.58
CA THR A 58 4.44 -2.55 -5.39
C THR A 58 5.31 -3.28 -6.39
N SER A 59 4.75 -4.28 -7.08
CA SER A 59 5.43 -5.07 -8.12
C SER A 59 4.46 -5.42 -9.24
N TYR A 60 4.93 -5.44 -10.50
CA TYR A 60 4.09 -5.86 -11.61
C TYR A 60 3.98 -7.37 -11.74
N ALA A 61 2.75 -7.89 -11.78
CA ALA A 61 2.46 -9.28 -12.12
C ALA A 61 2.58 -9.50 -13.64
N THR A 62 3.80 -9.59 -14.15
CA THR A 62 4.10 -9.62 -15.60
C THR A 62 3.47 -10.81 -16.34
N TRP A 63 3.21 -11.93 -15.64
CA TRP A 63 2.53 -13.12 -16.17
C TRP A 63 1.00 -12.98 -16.25
N LYS A 64 0.43 -11.85 -15.82
CA LYS A 64 -1.00 -11.53 -15.88
C LYS A 64 -1.23 -10.25 -16.70
N PRO A 65 -1.17 -10.27 -18.05
CA PRO A 65 -1.14 -9.07 -18.89
C PRO A 65 -2.29 -8.09 -18.61
N HIS A 66 -3.53 -8.61 -18.48
CA HIS A 66 -4.70 -7.78 -18.20
C HIS A 66 -4.65 -7.10 -16.83
N SER A 67 -4.20 -7.83 -15.80
CA SER A 67 -4.02 -7.26 -14.45
C SER A 67 -2.90 -6.23 -14.44
N MET A 68 -1.80 -6.51 -15.12
CA MET A 68 -0.68 -5.60 -15.27
C MET A 68 -1.08 -4.30 -15.97
N LYS A 69 -1.90 -4.39 -17.04
CA LYS A 69 -2.40 -3.20 -17.74
C LYS A 69 -3.21 -2.29 -16.80
N ARG A 70 -4.14 -2.85 -16.03
CA ARG A 70 -4.92 -2.08 -15.04
C ARG A 70 -4.04 -1.49 -13.94
N HIS A 71 -3.05 -2.26 -13.47
CA HIS A 71 -2.12 -1.80 -12.45
C HIS A 71 -1.24 -0.65 -12.94
N ARG A 72 -0.80 -0.67 -14.21
CA ARG A 72 -0.08 0.46 -14.83
C ARG A 72 -0.94 1.72 -14.86
N LEU A 73 -2.21 1.62 -15.25
CA LEU A 73 -3.13 2.75 -15.23
C LEU A 73 -3.24 3.38 -13.83
N LEU A 74 -3.36 2.54 -12.78
CA LEU A 74 -3.38 3.02 -11.41
C LEU A 74 -2.07 3.72 -11.04
N ILE A 75 -0.93 3.10 -11.34
CA ILE A 75 0.39 3.66 -11.03
C ILE A 75 0.58 5.02 -11.71
N ASP A 76 0.21 5.16 -12.98
CA ASP A 76 0.36 6.41 -13.71
C ASP A 76 -0.58 7.50 -13.15
N ALA A 77 -1.81 7.13 -12.76
CA ALA A 77 -2.71 8.04 -12.07
C ALA A 77 -2.18 8.47 -10.69
N LEU A 78 -1.61 7.55 -9.91
CA LEU A 78 -1.00 7.84 -8.61
C LEU A 78 0.22 8.76 -8.73
N LYS A 79 1.10 8.54 -9.73
CA LYS A 79 2.22 9.43 -10.02
C LYS A 79 1.74 10.86 -10.31
N ASN A 80 0.69 10.98 -11.10
CA ASN A 80 0.08 12.29 -11.41
C ASN A 80 -0.48 13.00 -10.15
N ARG A 81 -0.83 12.23 -9.11
CA ARG A 81 -1.23 12.75 -7.79
C ARG A 81 -0.06 13.05 -6.86
N GLY A 82 1.18 12.87 -7.30
CA GLY A 82 2.38 13.12 -6.49
C GLY A 82 2.80 11.92 -5.60
N VAL A 83 2.22 10.74 -5.80
CA VAL A 83 2.63 9.53 -5.09
C VAL A 83 3.93 8.98 -5.70
N GLN A 84 4.92 8.73 -4.86
CA GLN A 84 6.21 8.16 -5.25
C GLN A 84 6.11 6.64 -5.32
N ILE A 85 6.43 6.07 -6.49
CA ILE A 85 6.30 4.63 -6.72
C ILE A 85 7.65 3.95 -6.53
N VAL A 86 7.68 2.94 -5.68
CA VAL A 86 8.87 2.09 -5.46
C VAL A 86 8.56 0.67 -5.93
N MET A 87 9.29 0.23 -6.95
CA MET A 87 9.06 -1.07 -7.55
C MET A 87 9.89 -2.16 -6.88
N GLY A 88 9.22 -3.23 -6.43
CA GLY A 88 9.80 -4.52 -6.14
C GLY A 88 9.81 -5.42 -7.39
N ARG A 89 9.87 -6.72 -7.16
CA ARG A 89 9.83 -7.72 -8.24
C ARG A 89 9.18 -9.01 -7.78
N PHE A 90 8.70 -9.80 -8.74
CA PHE A 90 8.33 -11.19 -8.51
C PHE A 90 9.49 -12.13 -8.89
N LYS A 91 9.60 -13.23 -8.16
CA LYS A 91 10.47 -14.35 -8.50
C LYS A 91 9.64 -15.63 -8.61
N ASP A 92 10.10 -16.49 -9.49
CA ASP A 92 9.57 -17.85 -9.58
C ASP A 92 10.05 -18.66 -8.36
N LYS A 93 9.15 -19.43 -7.80
CA LYS A 93 9.40 -20.34 -6.68
C LYS A 93 8.76 -21.69 -6.99
N ASP A 94 9.56 -22.71 -7.04
CA ASP A 94 9.07 -24.06 -7.23
C ASP A 94 8.17 -24.46 -6.06
N GLY A 95 7.00 -24.97 -6.39
CA GLY A 95 6.04 -25.51 -5.46
C GLY A 95 5.80 -26.99 -5.72
N TYR A 96 5.43 -27.73 -4.67
CA TYR A 96 5.10 -29.14 -4.73
C TYR A 96 3.78 -29.40 -4.02
N CYS A 97 2.87 -30.09 -4.70
CA CYS A 97 1.58 -30.46 -4.12
C CYS A 97 1.73 -31.78 -3.33
N LYS A 98 1.60 -31.73 -2.01
CA LYS A 98 1.68 -32.87 -1.12
C LYS A 98 0.59 -33.94 -1.37
N LYS A 99 -0.55 -33.56 -1.99
CA LYS A 99 -1.65 -34.49 -2.28
C LYS A 99 -1.47 -35.30 -3.56
N CYS A 100 -1.01 -34.71 -4.64
CA CYS A 100 -0.93 -35.34 -5.95
C CYS A 100 0.48 -35.45 -6.52
N GLY A 101 1.52 -34.99 -5.80
CA GLY A 101 2.90 -35.00 -6.27
C GLY A 101 3.24 -34.03 -7.40
N ALA A 102 2.28 -33.23 -7.86
CA ALA A 102 2.52 -32.30 -8.97
C ALA A 102 3.45 -31.15 -8.54
N THR A 103 4.39 -30.81 -9.40
CA THR A 103 5.20 -29.59 -9.28
C THR A 103 4.51 -28.45 -10.01
N PHE A 104 4.64 -27.24 -9.47
CA PHE A 104 4.11 -26.04 -10.08
C PHE A 104 5.00 -24.83 -9.75
N ILE A 105 4.93 -23.78 -10.56
CA ILE A 105 5.67 -22.55 -10.32
C ILE A 105 4.74 -21.54 -9.65
N ASN A 106 5.09 -21.14 -8.42
CA ASN A 106 4.49 -20.00 -7.72
C ASN A 106 5.23 -18.72 -8.09
N LYS A 107 4.51 -17.62 -8.03
CA LYS A 107 5.11 -16.29 -8.15
C LYS A 107 5.10 -15.65 -6.76
N GLU A 108 6.27 -15.47 -6.18
CA GLU A 108 6.45 -14.85 -4.88
C GLU A 108 6.93 -13.41 -5.03
N GLU A 109 6.24 -12.49 -4.40
CA GLU A 109 6.68 -11.10 -4.35
C GLU A 109 7.94 -11.00 -3.47
N LYS A 110 8.87 -10.18 -3.88
CA LYS A 110 10.15 -9.96 -3.20
C LYS A 110 10.51 -8.47 -3.20
N GLN A 111 11.21 -8.07 -2.17
CA GLN A 111 11.80 -6.74 -1.97
C GLN A 111 10.85 -5.67 -1.44
N THR A 112 9.52 -5.84 -1.43
CA THR A 112 8.61 -4.79 -0.96
C THR A 112 8.89 -4.43 0.49
N ASP A 113 8.95 -5.40 1.40
CA ASP A 113 9.18 -5.16 2.84
C ASP A 113 10.55 -4.57 3.11
N VAL A 114 11.57 -5.10 2.41
CA VAL A 114 12.94 -4.55 2.46
C VAL A 114 12.96 -3.11 1.96
N ASN A 115 12.28 -2.81 0.84
CA ASN A 115 12.18 -1.46 0.31
C ASN A 115 11.46 -0.52 1.29
N ILE A 116 10.35 -0.95 1.90
CA ILE A 116 9.64 -0.16 2.91
C ILE A 116 10.61 0.18 4.07
N ALA A 117 11.31 -0.82 4.61
CA ALA A 117 12.27 -0.61 5.70
C ALA A 117 13.40 0.34 5.28
N VAL A 118 14.01 0.13 4.11
CA VAL A 118 15.10 0.97 3.60
C VAL A 118 14.65 2.42 3.40
N TYR A 119 13.49 2.64 2.79
CA TYR A 119 12.95 3.98 2.57
C TYR A 119 12.55 4.67 3.88
N LEU A 120 12.01 3.91 4.83
CA LEU A 120 11.70 4.41 6.17
C LEU A 120 12.95 4.98 6.86
N PHE A 121 14.07 4.25 6.82
CA PHE A 121 15.34 4.71 7.40
C PHE A 121 15.99 5.81 6.55
N LYS A 122 15.94 5.74 5.23
CA LYS A 122 16.43 6.79 4.33
C LYS A 122 15.79 8.14 4.65
N GLU A 123 14.46 8.16 4.76
CA GLU A 123 13.71 9.38 5.04
C GLU A 123 13.89 9.86 6.49
N ALA A 124 14.07 8.92 7.43
CA ALA A 124 14.39 9.27 8.82
C ALA A 124 15.77 9.92 8.93
N LEU A 125 16.78 9.38 8.24
CA LEU A 125 18.15 9.93 8.19
C LEU A 125 18.17 11.33 7.56
N ALA A 126 17.40 11.51 6.46
CA ALA A 126 17.26 12.81 5.79
C ALA A 126 16.38 13.80 6.57
N ASN A 127 15.80 13.36 7.70
CA ASN A 127 14.89 14.16 8.53
C ASN A 127 13.71 14.81 7.78
N THR A 128 13.11 14.08 6.85
CA THR A 128 12.02 14.58 5.99
C THR A 128 10.64 14.45 6.62
N PHE A 129 10.50 13.68 7.71
CA PHE A 129 9.24 13.52 8.45
C PHE A 129 9.43 13.56 9.97
N ASP A 130 8.35 13.81 10.68
CA ASP A 130 8.23 13.71 12.14
C ASP A 130 7.42 12.47 12.55
N THR A 131 6.47 12.07 11.68
CA THR A 131 5.64 10.87 11.87
C THR A 131 5.65 10.03 10.59
N ALA A 132 6.03 8.77 10.71
CA ALA A 132 5.83 7.76 9.66
C ALA A 132 4.48 7.08 9.86
N MET A 133 3.68 6.94 8.79
CA MET A 133 2.44 6.18 8.76
C MET A 133 2.60 4.98 7.83
N LEU A 134 2.65 3.78 8.38
CA LEU A 134 2.76 2.53 7.62
C LEU A 134 1.37 1.99 7.32
N LEU A 135 0.99 1.91 6.05
CA LEU A 135 -0.24 1.23 5.62
C LEU A 135 0.10 -0.20 5.23
N THR A 136 -0.01 -1.10 6.19
CA THR A 136 0.32 -2.52 6.05
C THR A 136 -0.36 -3.37 7.12
N ASN A 137 -0.34 -4.68 6.96
CA ASN A 137 -0.66 -5.70 7.96
C ASN A 137 0.51 -6.71 8.11
N ASP A 138 1.67 -6.40 7.55
CA ASP A 138 2.80 -7.32 7.53
C ASP A 138 3.67 -7.15 8.79
N THR A 139 3.75 -8.21 9.57
CA THR A 139 4.53 -8.25 10.82
C THR A 139 6.04 -8.29 10.60
N ASP A 140 6.51 -8.61 9.37
CA ASP A 140 7.93 -8.58 9.03
C ASP A 140 8.54 -7.15 9.13
N LEU A 141 7.68 -6.13 9.20
CA LEU A 141 8.10 -4.74 9.44
C LEU A 141 8.29 -4.38 10.93
N VAL A 142 7.89 -5.23 11.87
CA VAL A 142 8.04 -4.99 13.32
C VAL A 142 9.50 -4.69 13.72
N PRO A 143 10.51 -5.43 13.24
CA PRO A 143 11.90 -5.09 13.54
C PRO A 143 12.31 -3.68 13.06
N ALA A 144 11.84 -3.28 11.87
CA ALA A 144 12.14 -1.95 11.34
C ALA A 144 11.52 -0.83 12.20
N ILE A 145 10.29 -1.03 12.69
CA ILE A 145 9.62 -0.10 13.61
C ILE A 145 10.41 0.04 14.91
N HIS A 146 10.80 -1.08 15.55
CA HIS A 146 11.55 -1.08 16.80
C HIS A 146 12.89 -0.34 16.66
N TRP A 147 13.64 -0.66 15.59
CA TRP A 147 14.93 -0.02 15.35
C TRP A 147 14.80 1.46 14.99
N LEU A 148 13.76 1.86 14.24
CA LEU A 148 13.51 3.27 13.97
C LEU A 148 13.24 4.05 15.26
N LYS A 149 12.35 3.56 16.12
CA LYS A 149 12.02 4.21 17.40
C LYS A 149 13.23 4.30 18.33
N LYS A 150 14.09 3.28 18.34
CA LYS A 150 15.32 3.27 19.11
C LYS A 150 16.34 4.28 18.57
N SER A 151 16.51 4.35 17.24
CA SER A 151 17.52 5.20 16.60
C SER A 151 17.08 6.67 16.48
N TYR A 152 15.78 6.92 16.42
CA TYR A 152 15.17 8.25 16.26
C TYR A 152 14.04 8.46 17.26
N PRO A 153 14.31 8.62 18.57
CA PRO A 153 13.28 8.65 19.63
C PRO A 153 12.27 9.80 19.50
N THR A 154 12.61 10.84 18.76
CA THR A 154 11.71 11.98 18.51
C THR A 154 10.71 11.75 17.40
N LYS A 155 10.94 10.74 16.55
CA LYS A 155 10.03 10.37 15.46
C LYS A 155 8.97 9.39 15.95
N LYS A 156 7.74 9.55 15.45
CA LYS A 156 6.64 8.64 15.76
C LYS A 156 6.36 7.70 14.60
N VAL A 157 5.90 6.51 14.92
CA VAL A 157 5.46 5.52 13.95
C VAL A 157 4.01 5.15 14.22
N GLY A 158 3.13 5.42 13.26
CA GLY A 158 1.76 4.97 13.25
C GLY A 158 1.55 3.82 12.27
N VAL A 159 0.60 2.94 12.56
CA VAL A 159 0.15 1.89 11.62
C VAL A 159 -1.29 2.18 11.21
N LEU A 160 -1.53 2.17 9.90
CA LEU A 160 -2.85 2.23 9.31
C LEU A 160 -3.18 0.84 8.76
N PHE A 161 -4.05 0.12 9.43
CA PHE A 161 -4.45 -1.22 9.01
C PHE A 161 -5.35 -1.17 7.79
N PRO A 162 -5.09 -1.95 6.74
CA PRO A 162 -6.00 -2.13 5.63
C PRO A 162 -7.38 -2.63 6.11
N ILE A 163 -8.41 -2.44 5.26
CA ILE A 163 -9.77 -2.83 5.60
C ILE A 163 -9.85 -4.34 5.92
N ASP A 164 -10.56 -4.69 6.98
CA ASP A 164 -10.73 -6.06 7.48
C ASP A 164 -9.40 -6.79 7.78
N ARG A 165 -8.30 -6.04 8.04
CA ARG A 165 -7.00 -6.57 8.44
C ARG A 165 -6.59 -6.09 9.82
N TRP A 166 -5.78 -6.92 10.49
CA TRP A 166 -5.33 -6.64 11.84
C TRP A 166 -4.11 -7.49 12.20
N ALA A 167 -3.13 -6.90 12.87
CA ALA A 167 -1.97 -7.61 13.43
C ALA A 167 -1.64 -7.03 14.82
N VAL A 168 -1.61 -7.90 15.83
CA VAL A 168 -1.36 -7.50 17.23
C VAL A 168 0.07 -7.02 17.39
N GLU A 169 1.03 -7.72 16.80
CA GLU A 169 2.46 -7.40 16.88
C GLU A 169 2.75 -6.00 16.31
N LEU A 170 2.12 -5.60 15.21
CA LEU A 170 2.26 -4.26 14.66
C LEU A 170 1.64 -3.19 15.56
N LYS A 171 0.48 -3.50 16.17
CA LYS A 171 -0.17 -2.61 17.13
C LYS A 171 0.72 -2.34 18.33
N ASP A 172 1.36 -3.37 18.86
CA ASP A 172 2.19 -3.28 20.05
C ASP A 172 3.56 -2.59 19.76
N ALA A 173 4.06 -2.73 18.54
CA ALA A 173 5.30 -2.10 18.09
C ALA A 173 5.17 -0.59 17.83
N CYS A 174 4.02 -0.13 17.29
CA CYS A 174 3.83 1.25 16.88
C CYS A 174 3.47 2.19 18.06
N ASP A 175 3.51 3.52 17.83
CA ASP A 175 3.12 4.51 18.84
C ASP A 175 1.60 4.72 18.86
N PHE A 176 0.95 4.54 17.72
CA PHE A 176 -0.50 4.61 17.56
C PHE A 176 -0.93 3.89 16.29
N TRP A 177 -2.21 3.58 16.20
CA TRP A 177 -2.78 2.90 15.04
C TRP A 177 -4.17 3.44 14.67
N ARG A 178 -4.55 3.22 13.43
CA ARG A 178 -5.87 3.50 12.86
C ARG A 178 -6.27 2.35 11.94
N LYS A 179 -7.54 2.34 11.55
CA LYS A 179 -8.09 1.35 10.57
C LYS A 179 -8.71 2.08 9.40
N ILE A 180 -8.50 1.53 8.21
CA ILE A 180 -9.28 1.91 7.04
C ILE A 180 -10.66 1.27 7.16
N GLU A 181 -11.70 2.07 7.04
CA GLU A 181 -13.08 1.67 6.92
C GLU A 181 -13.59 1.94 5.50
N GLU A 182 -14.68 1.31 5.10
CA GLU A 182 -15.25 1.48 3.75
C GLU A 182 -15.58 2.95 3.44
N LYS A 183 -15.99 3.74 4.43
CA LYS A 183 -16.24 5.18 4.27
C LYS A 183 -15.03 5.97 3.79
N HIS A 184 -13.81 5.59 4.24
CA HIS A 184 -12.55 6.23 3.83
C HIS A 184 -12.23 5.88 2.37
N LEU A 185 -12.36 4.59 2.01
CA LEU A 185 -12.16 4.14 0.62
C LEU A 185 -13.14 4.81 -0.34
N ARG A 186 -14.40 4.99 0.07
CA ARG A 186 -15.43 5.64 -0.76
C ARG A 186 -15.10 7.10 -1.04
N LYS A 187 -14.59 7.82 -0.05
CA LYS A 187 -14.22 9.24 -0.19
C LYS A 187 -12.93 9.44 -0.99
N CYS A 188 -11.98 8.53 -0.87
CA CYS A 188 -10.65 8.65 -1.43
C CYS A 188 -10.50 7.83 -2.73
N GLN A 189 -11.37 8.10 -3.71
CA GLN A 189 -11.26 7.49 -5.05
C GLN A 189 -10.69 8.52 -6.03
N LEU A 190 -9.81 8.07 -6.92
CA LEU A 190 -9.42 8.87 -8.09
C LEU A 190 -10.66 9.15 -8.96
N PRO A 191 -10.72 10.26 -9.68
CA PRO A 191 -11.77 10.52 -10.65
C PRO A 191 -11.84 9.42 -11.71
N ASN A 192 -13.00 9.23 -12.33
CA ASN A 192 -13.17 8.21 -13.38
C ASN A 192 -12.24 8.46 -14.58
N GLU A 193 -11.88 9.72 -14.82
CA GLU A 193 -10.92 10.15 -15.82
C GLU A 193 -9.84 11.01 -15.15
N VAL A 194 -8.59 10.64 -15.35
CA VAL A 194 -7.42 11.36 -14.86
C VAL A 194 -6.67 11.92 -16.06
N HIS A 195 -6.61 13.24 -16.15
CA HIS A 195 -5.91 13.95 -17.23
C HIS A 195 -4.44 14.13 -16.85
N LEU A 196 -3.55 13.58 -17.66
CA LEU A 196 -2.12 13.74 -17.48
C LEU A 196 -1.62 15.04 -18.17
N PRO A 197 -0.52 15.63 -17.71
CA PRO A 197 0.08 16.81 -18.35
C PRO A 197 0.46 16.59 -19.81
N SER A 198 0.67 15.33 -20.21
CA SER A 198 0.95 14.93 -21.61
C SER A 198 -0.28 14.98 -22.53
N GLY A 199 -1.47 15.32 -22.03
CA GLY A 199 -2.74 15.24 -22.76
C GLY A 199 -3.39 13.86 -22.79
N ILE A 200 -2.74 12.82 -22.24
CA ILE A 200 -3.31 11.48 -22.12
C ILE A 200 -4.39 11.47 -21.03
N VAL A 201 -5.54 10.83 -21.32
CA VAL A 201 -6.60 10.60 -20.34
C VAL A 201 -6.59 9.15 -19.91
N LEU A 202 -6.39 8.91 -18.62
CA LEU A 202 -6.46 7.59 -18.01
C LEU A 202 -7.88 7.35 -17.51
N THR A 203 -8.53 6.30 -17.98
CA THR A 203 -9.90 5.95 -17.59
C THR A 203 -9.90 4.81 -16.57
N ARG A 204 -10.71 4.94 -15.52
CA ARG A 204 -10.92 3.90 -14.51
C ARG A 204 -11.32 2.58 -15.17
N PRO A 205 -10.62 1.47 -14.85
CA PRO A 205 -10.97 0.15 -15.39
C PRO A 205 -12.42 -0.23 -15.08
N PRO A 206 -13.19 -0.76 -16.07
CA PRO A 206 -14.58 -1.16 -15.86
C PRO A 206 -14.77 -2.19 -14.75
N GLU A 207 -13.78 -3.07 -14.58
CA GLU A 207 -13.78 -4.11 -13.53
C GLU A 207 -13.66 -3.57 -12.10
N TRP A 208 -13.39 -2.27 -11.95
CA TRP A 208 -13.29 -1.57 -10.67
C TRP A 208 -14.41 -0.55 -10.44
N LYS A 209 -15.43 -0.57 -11.32
CA LYS A 209 -16.65 0.25 -11.17
C LYS A 209 -17.68 -0.39 -10.25
#